data_8573addc51430e13e5301e6094719949
#
_entry.id   8573addc51430e13e5301e6094719949
#
_cell.length_a   1.000
_cell.length_b   1.000
_cell.length_c   1.000
_cell.angle_alpha   90.00
_cell.angle_beta   90.00
_cell.angle_gamma   90.00
#
_symmetry.space_group_name_H-M   'P 1'
#
loop_
_entity.id
_entity.type
_entity.pdbx_description
1 polymer ?
#
loop_
_entity_poly.entity_id
_entity_poly.type
_entity_poly.pdbx_seq_one_letter_code
_entity_poly.pdbx_strand_id
1 'polypeptide(L)'
;MLAAAPSAMAATIDVTTASDDYGTTAGTCSLREAITAAQTDSTFDGCAAGSGADVINVPEGEYSLTRVGANENLNVTGDLDVLGTNALTIQPSTEVAKVSVNGVSTDRVFDQQGNNSLSIRNLHITQGYLDGVGEDGGGIRNSVGTLTLEGVTISNNSTKYQGGAIAVYGAVSILNSTISGNTANGNGGGLWIPGGATASVKSSTITRNSADEEGDDNGHGGGFADGGAGNISFTNVILAANLDKSPNPAGAAPDCYSGPFFFPRYVLSTQALGSGSCLVGFNPATNKLTGDALLGDLGDNGGQTPTHALLTGSPAIAAGGTAAPDLCPATDQTGRTRPAGACDIGAVQYVEPPPPEAKLLIETIKPAKKKVKRGKTIKIKVTILNSGDAIARSVKVCLKLKAKKSRKALKFKGKSCKSVGSMDPAARRKPVFKVMAKKKAKKQAFTIVSSVQATGLSKATRPFKVKVK
;
A
#
# COMPACT_ATOMS: atom_id res chain seq x y z
N MET A 1 51.97 21.88 -8.49
CA MET A 1 50.79 21.21 -9.06
C MET A 1 50.32 20.21 -8.02
N LEU A 2 49.25 20.50 -7.26
CA LEU A 2 48.56 19.48 -6.46
C LEU A 2 47.79 18.60 -7.45
N ALA A 3 48.16 17.32 -7.53
CA ALA A 3 47.34 16.35 -8.23
C ALA A 3 46.01 16.28 -7.47
N ALA A 4 44.87 16.54 -8.15
CA ALA A 4 43.56 16.26 -7.58
C ALA A 4 43.54 14.75 -7.28
N ALA A 5 43.23 14.39 -6.04
CA ALA A 5 42.99 13.01 -5.70
C ALA A 5 41.85 12.51 -6.59
N PRO A 6 41.91 11.28 -7.14
CA PRO A 6 40.79 10.72 -7.87
C PRO A 6 39.58 10.73 -6.95
N SER A 7 38.44 11.24 -7.43
CA SER A 7 37.18 11.12 -6.72
C SER A 7 36.92 9.64 -6.47
N ALA A 8 36.69 9.25 -5.21
CA ALA A 8 36.36 7.90 -4.87
C ALA A 8 35.09 7.49 -5.66
N MET A 9 35.12 6.34 -6.32
CA MET A 9 33.96 5.82 -7.03
C MET A 9 32.97 5.26 -6.01
N ALA A 10 31.67 5.53 -6.22
CA ALA A 10 30.60 4.99 -5.39
C ALA A 10 30.72 3.47 -5.24
N ALA A 11 30.61 2.96 -4.02
CA ALA A 11 30.54 1.53 -3.77
C ALA A 11 29.09 1.04 -3.72
N THR A 12 28.92 -0.25 -4.01
CA THR A 12 27.65 -0.95 -3.80
C THR A 12 27.85 -1.94 -2.67
N ILE A 13 26.97 -1.89 -1.66
CA ILE A 13 26.98 -2.76 -0.49
C ILE A 13 25.69 -3.56 -0.51
N ASP A 14 25.80 -4.87 -0.64
CA ASP A 14 24.63 -5.76 -0.68
C ASP A 14 24.36 -6.33 0.71
N VAL A 15 23.16 -6.07 1.24
CA VAL A 15 22.67 -6.69 2.46
C VAL A 15 22.45 -8.18 2.20
N THR A 16 22.88 -9.05 3.11
CA THR A 16 22.79 -10.51 2.95
C THR A 16 21.92 -11.20 3.98
N THR A 17 21.54 -10.48 5.05
CA THR A 17 20.64 -10.99 6.09
C THR A 17 19.60 -9.96 6.51
N ALA A 18 18.40 -10.43 6.84
CA ALA A 18 17.35 -9.58 7.42
C ALA A 18 17.45 -9.47 8.96
N SER A 19 18.39 -10.17 9.59
CA SER A 19 18.64 -10.05 11.02
C SER A 19 19.21 -8.68 11.35
N ASP A 20 18.77 -8.09 12.46
CA ASP A 20 19.36 -6.85 12.99
C ASP A 20 20.65 -7.20 13.76
N ASP A 21 21.74 -7.36 13.03
CA ASP A 21 23.04 -7.73 13.57
C ASP A 21 24.01 -6.55 13.57
N TYR A 22 25.03 -6.62 14.46
CA TYR A 22 26.13 -5.66 14.53
C TYR A 22 27.39 -6.38 15.04
N GLY A 23 28.16 -6.95 14.13
CA GLY A 23 29.43 -7.63 14.40
C GLY A 23 29.32 -8.91 15.24
N THR A 24 28.17 -9.59 15.27
CA THR A 24 27.99 -10.80 16.08
C THR A 24 27.88 -12.09 15.26
N THR A 25 27.49 -11.98 13.99
CA THR A 25 27.35 -13.12 13.08
C THR A 25 28.32 -12.99 11.92
N ALA A 26 29.53 -13.46 12.09
CA ALA A 26 30.63 -13.30 11.14
C ALA A 26 30.28 -13.70 9.70
N GLY A 27 30.62 -12.83 8.73
CA GLY A 27 30.46 -13.07 7.30
C GLY A 27 29.06 -12.81 6.74
N THR A 28 28.13 -12.27 7.54
CA THR A 28 26.84 -11.72 7.06
C THR A 28 26.90 -10.20 7.02
N CYS A 29 26.00 -9.58 6.26
CA CYS A 29 25.86 -8.13 6.16
C CYS A 29 24.41 -7.75 6.43
N SER A 30 24.11 -7.25 7.62
CA SER A 30 22.81 -6.68 7.97
C SER A 30 22.65 -5.27 7.41
N LEU A 31 21.43 -4.73 7.45
CA LEU A 31 21.19 -3.35 7.02
C LEU A 31 21.96 -2.35 7.90
N ARG A 32 22.02 -2.57 9.20
CA ARG A 32 22.77 -1.76 10.17
C ARG A 32 24.27 -1.79 9.87
N GLU A 33 24.83 -2.95 9.63
CA GLU A 33 26.25 -3.13 9.29
C GLU A 33 26.60 -2.51 7.93
N ALA A 34 25.69 -2.62 6.94
CA ALA A 34 25.87 -1.97 5.64
C ALA A 34 25.95 -0.44 5.75
N ILE A 35 25.09 0.17 6.60
CA ILE A 35 25.15 1.59 6.91
C ILE A 35 26.49 1.95 7.57
N THR A 36 26.94 1.14 8.53
CA THR A 36 28.25 1.36 9.20
C THR A 36 29.39 1.26 8.20
N ALA A 37 29.41 0.26 7.32
CA ALA A 37 30.44 0.10 6.29
C ALA A 37 30.48 1.28 5.31
N ALA A 38 29.30 1.77 4.88
CA ALA A 38 29.17 2.95 4.03
C ALA A 38 29.72 4.22 4.71
N GLN A 39 29.37 4.44 5.98
CA GLN A 39 29.78 5.65 6.71
C GLN A 39 31.27 5.71 7.03
N THR A 40 31.91 4.55 7.18
CA THR A 40 33.31 4.44 7.57
C THR A 40 34.26 4.22 6.40
N ASP A 41 33.75 4.10 5.18
CA ASP A 41 34.52 3.74 3.97
C ASP A 41 35.43 2.50 4.18
N SER A 42 34.92 1.53 4.99
CA SER A 42 35.69 0.33 5.37
C SER A 42 34.78 -0.89 5.46
N THR A 43 35.38 -2.07 5.32
CA THR A 43 34.63 -3.32 5.56
C THR A 43 34.15 -3.41 6.99
N PHE A 44 32.93 -3.84 7.18
CA PHE A 44 32.37 -4.10 8.50
C PHE A 44 31.69 -5.46 8.49
N ASP A 45 32.22 -6.41 9.27
CA ASP A 45 31.85 -7.82 9.27
C ASP A 45 31.79 -8.43 7.84
N GLY A 46 30.66 -8.91 7.38
CA GLY A 46 30.47 -9.42 6.02
C GLY A 46 30.15 -8.37 4.96
N CYS A 47 30.04 -7.10 5.34
CA CYS A 47 29.74 -6.01 4.40
C CYS A 47 30.98 -5.54 3.66
N ALA A 48 30.83 -5.27 2.36
CA ALA A 48 31.87 -4.62 1.55
C ALA A 48 32.14 -3.19 2.07
N ALA A 49 33.37 -2.71 1.86
CA ALA A 49 33.73 -1.34 2.20
C ALA A 49 32.92 -0.34 1.37
N GLY A 50 32.51 0.75 2.02
CA GLY A 50 32.02 1.95 1.35
C GLY A 50 33.13 2.69 0.59
N SER A 51 32.76 3.65 -0.22
CA SER A 51 33.68 4.54 -0.94
C SER A 51 32.95 5.75 -1.51
N GLY A 52 32.90 6.84 -0.80
CA GLY A 52 32.29 8.08 -1.28
C GLY A 52 30.76 8.06 -1.29
N ALA A 53 30.11 8.10 -2.45
CA ALA A 53 28.66 8.10 -2.57
C ALA A 53 28.12 6.66 -2.73
N ASP A 54 27.73 6.03 -1.64
CA ASP A 54 27.44 4.61 -1.61
C ASP A 54 25.97 4.27 -1.89
N VAL A 55 25.75 3.04 -2.36
CA VAL A 55 24.43 2.45 -2.57
C VAL A 55 24.31 1.15 -1.78
N ILE A 56 23.35 1.08 -0.88
CA ILE A 56 22.99 -0.13 -0.16
C ILE A 56 21.78 -0.78 -0.86
N ASN A 57 21.99 -1.99 -1.37
CA ASN A 57 20.92 -2.81 -1.95
C ASN A 57 20.34 -3.76 -0.90
N VAL A 58 19.05 -3.65 -0.68
CA VAL A 58 18.32 -4.40 0.35
C VAL A 58 17.44 -5.47 -0.34
N PRO A 59 17.68 -6.77 -0.12
CA PRO A 59 16.82 -7.85 -0.62
C PRO A 59 15.38 -7.75 -0.11
N GLU A 60 14.46 -8.41 -0.83
CA GLU A 60 13.06 -8.52 -0.39
C GLU A 60 12.97 -9.10 1.02
N GLY A 61 12.20 -8.44 1.89
CA GLY A 61 12.01 -8.90 3.26
C GLY A 61 11.55 -7.83 4.23
N GLU A 62 11.35 -8.26 5.46
CA GLU A 62 11.10 -7.38 6.61
C GLU A 62 12.37 -7.32 7.47
N TYR A 63 12.84 -6.13 7.73
CA TYR A 63 14.03 -5.79 8.52
C TYR A 63 13.57 -5.19 9.85
N SER A 64 13.43 -6.05 10.86
CA SER A 64 12.99 -5.65 12.19
C SER A 64 14.18 -5.22 13.04
N LEU A 65 14.15 -4.00 13.59
CA LEU A 65 15.21 -3.43 14.44
C LEU A 65 15.07 -3.97 15.86
N THR A 66 15.65 -5.12 16.11
CA THR A 66 15.47 -5.88 17.38
C THR A 66 16.53 -5.60 18.44
N ARG A 67 17.59 -4.85 18.10
CA ARG A 67 18.63 -4.44 19.04
C ARG A 67 18.15 -3.25 19.86
N VAL A 68 17.59 -3.54 21.02
CA VAL A 68 17.01 -2.53 21.92
C VAL A 68 18.10 -1.61 22.48
N GLY A 69 17.83 -0.30 22.49
CA GLY A 69 18.74 0.72 23.04
C GLY A 69 18.38 2.09 22.52
N ALA A 70 17.36 2.74 23.10
CA ALA A 70 17.01 4.13 22.77
C ALA A 70 18.14 5.10 23.19
N ASN A 71 18.21 6.24 22.50
CA ASN A 71 19.22 7.30 22.73
C ASN A 71 20.69 6.89 22.44
N GLU A 72 20.91 5.90 21.62
CA GLU A 72 22.21 5.55 21.09
C GLU A 72 22.36 6.26 19.72
N ASN A 73 23.53 6.79 19.43
CA ASN A 73 23.76 7.60 18.24
C ASN A 73 25.02 7.15 17.46
N LEU A 74 25.32 5.86 17.46
CA LEU A 74 26.47 5.27 16.75
C LEU A 74 26.08 4.10 15.85
N ASN A 75 24.79 3.92 15.59
CA ASN A 75 24.23 2.83 14.77
C ASN A 75 24.47 1.42 15.36
N VAL A 76 24.60 1.29 16.69
CA VAL A 76 24.86 0.01 17.37
C VAL A 76 23.58 -0.67 17.85
N THR A 77 22.63 0.12 18.36
CA THR A 77 21.34 -0.34 18.90
C THR A 77 20.25 0.67 18.52
N GLY A 78 18.98 0.35 18.81
CA GLY A 78 17.86 1.24 18.54
C GLY A 78 17.65 1.47 17.04
N ASP A 79 17.50 2.72 16.65
CA ASP A 79 17.31 3.15 15.27
C ASP A 79 18.56 2.95 14.37
N LEU A 80 18.41 3.27 13.10
CA LEU A 80 19.49 3.25 12.12
C LEU A 80 20.07 4.66 11.98
N ASP A 81 21.24 4.89 12.60
CA ASP A 81 21.93 6.15 12.59
C ASP A 81 22.74 6.36 11.30
N VAL A 82 22.48 7.46 10.61
CA VAL A 82 23.24 7.89 9.44
C VAL A 82 24.08 9.11 9.79
N LEU A 83 25.36 8.89 10.09
CA LEU A 83 26.30 9.86 10.67
C LEU A 83 27.28 10.49 9.67
N GLY A 84 27.52 9.81 8.55
CA GLY A 84 28.52 10.18 7.55
C GLY A 84 28.28 11.53 6.87
N THR A 85 29.28 12.00 6.16
CA THR A 85 29.19 13.19 5.28
C THR A 85 29.03 12.82 3.80
N ASN A 86 29.32 11.57 3.43
CA ASN A 86 29.18 11.07 2.07
C ASN A 86 27.71 10.80 1.75
N ALA A 87 27.36 10.94 0.47
CA ALA A 87 26.00 10.61 0.03
C ALA A 87 25.71 9.10 0.19
N LEU A 88 24.54 8.77 0.69
CA LEU A 88 24.11 7.38 0.88
C LEU A 88 22.74 7.17 0.23
N THR A 89 22.63 6.10 -0.57
CA THR A 89 21.34 5.64 -1.11
C THR A 89 21.00 4.28 -0.53
N ILE A 90 19.78 4.12 -0.01
CA ILE A 90 19.23 2.83 0.46
C ILE A 90 18.04 2.48 -0.41
N GLN A 91 18.11 1.33 -1.08
CA GLN A 91 17.09 0.91 -2.05
C GLN A 91 16.92 -0.61 -2.08
N PRO A 92 15.78 -1.13 -2.59
CA PRO A 92 15.62 -2.56 -2.86
C PRO A 92 16.66 -3.06 -3.87
N SER A 93 17.10 -4.30 -3.70
CA SER A 93 18.08 -4.95 -4.60
C SER A 93 17.55 -5.18 -6.02
N THR A 94 16.24 -5.16 -6.22
CA THR A 94 15.59 -5.28 -7.54
C THR A 94 14.35 -4.39 -7.63
N GLU A 95 13.90 -4.08 -8.84
CA GLU A 95 12.72 -3.25 -9.10
C GLU A 95 11.37 -3.86 -8.66
N VAL A 96 11.36 -5.11 -8.22
CA VAL A 96 10.15 -5.82 -7.76
C VAL A 96 10.21 -6.22 -6.30
N ALA A 97 11.37 -6.09 -5.66
CA ALA A 97 11.54 -6.48 -4.27
C ALA A 97 10.76 -5.55 -3.33
N LYS A 98 9.99 -6.12 -2.42
CA LYS A 98 9.26 -5.41 -1.38
C LYS A 98 10.07 -5.45 -0.09
N VAL A 99 10.49 -4.29 0.36
CA VAL A 99 11.33 -4.12 1.55
C VAL A 99 10.60 -3.31 2.58
N SER A 100 10.51 -3.83 3.81
CA SER A 100 9.97 -3.13 4.97
C SER A 100 11.03 -3.02 6.06
N VAL A 101 11.22 -1.82 6.61
CA VAL A 101 12.05 -1.59 7.80
C VAL A 101 11.12 -1.26 8.97
N ASN A 102 11.19 -2.09 10.01
CA ASN A 102 10.23 -2.09 11.12
C ASN A 102 10.96 -1.77 12.43
N GLY A 103 10.59 -0.64 13.07
CA GLY A 103 11.16 -0.18 14.34
C GLY A 103 10.72 -0.99 15.56
N VAL A 104 9.84 -1.99 15.41
CA VAL A 104 9.26 -2.84 16.45
C VAL A 104 8.77 -2.10 17.71
N SER A 105 8.44 -0.82 17.55
CA SER A 105 7.94 0.08 18.60
C SER A 105 8.90 0.25 19.80
N THR A 106 10.21 0.24 19.54
CA THR A 106 11.23 0.42 20.58
C THR A 106 12.06 1.69 20.42
N ASP A 107 12.15 2.22 19.18
CA ASP A 107 12.83 3.46 18.84
C ASP A 107 12.29 3.97 17.49
N ARG A 108 12.80 5.12 16.97
CA ARG A 108 12.54 5.53 15.58
C ARG A 108 13.10 4.48 14.61
N VAL A 109 12.91 4.69 13.33
CA VAL A 109 13.48 3.76 12.34
C VAL A 109 14.79 4.28 11.77
N PHE A 110 14.86 5.56 11.41
CA PHE A 110 16.08 6.21 10.89
C PHE A 110 16.37 7.54 11.58
N ASP A 111 17.64 7.76 11.93
CA ASP A 111 18.14 9.06 12.37
C ASP A 111 19.27 9.56 11.47
N GLN A 112 18.98 10.57 10.65
CA GLN A 112 20.00 11.24 9.84
C GLN A 112 20.63 12.36 10.65
N GLN A 113 21.79 12.11 11.22
CA GLN A 113 22.58 13.05 12.03
C GLN A 113 23.76 13.65 11.24
N GLY A 114 24.20 12.98 10.17
CA GLY A 114 25.27 13.44 9.30
C GLY A 114 24.82 14.53 8.33
N ASN A 115 25.72 15.50 8.06
CA ASN A 115 25.47 16.51 7.02
C ASN A 115 25.71 15.94 5.61
N ASN A 116 25.02 14.88 5.29
CA ASN A 116 25.09 14.17 4.01
C ASN A 116 23.79 14.32 3.19
N SER A 117 23.82 13.72 2.01
CA SER A 117 22.62 13.49 1.22
C SER A 117 22.18 12.03 1.39
N LEU A 118 21.12 11.80 2.18
CA LEU A 118 20.52 10.49 2.34
C LEU A 118 19.35 10.33 1.36
N SER A 119 19.39 9.30 0.53
CA SER A 119 18.31 8.93 -0.39
C SER A 119 17.74 7.58 0.01
N ILE A 120 16.45 7.52 0.33
CA ILE A 120 15.73 6.29 0.59
C ILE A 120 14.70 6.09 -0.53
N ARG A 121 14.74 4.93 -1.20
CA ARG A 121 13.89 4.64 -2.34
C ARG A 121 13.10 3.35 -2.15
N ASN A 122 11.80 3.41 -2.46
CA ASN A 122 10.92 2.23 -2.55
C ASN A 122 10.94 1.33 -1.31
N LEU A 123 11.08 1.90 -0.10
CA LEU A 123 11.02 1.20 1.18
C LEU A 123 9.73 1.53 1.92
N HIS A 124 9.21 0.57 2.66
CA HIS A 124 8.17 0.77 3.66
C HIS A 124 8.81 0.92 5.05
N ILE A 125 8.61 2.07 5.69
CA ILE A 125 9.16 2.45 7.00
C ILE A 125 8.00 2.47 7.99
N THR A 126 8.07 1.63 9.02
CA THR A 126 6.90 1.40 9.87
C THR A 126 7.27 1.05 11.32
N GLN A 127 6.31 1.27 12.23
CA GLN A 127 6.37 0.89 13.63
C GLN A 127 7.57 1.47 14.41
N GLY A 128 8.06 2.63 14.01
CA GLY A 128 8.93 3.43 14.88
C GLY A 128 8.10 4.04 16.00
N TYR A 129 8.67 4.11 17.21
CA TYR A 129 7.98 4.65 18.39
C TYR A 129 8.97 5.32 19.33
N LEU A 130 8.64 6.56 19.70
CA LEU A 130 9.42 7.35 20.66
C LEU A 130 8.53 7.78 21.82
N ASP A 131 8.98 7.56 23.06
CA ASP A 131 8.26 7.95 24.28
C ASP A 131 8.97 9.05 25.08
N GLY A 132 10.17 9.46 24.69
CA GLY A 132 10.96 10.53 25.29
C GLY A 132 10.47 11.93 24.93
N VAL A 133 10.51 12.86 25.89
CA VAL A 133 10.22 14.28 25.63
C VAL A 133 11.38 14.89 24.81
N GLY A 134 11.04 15.58 23.72
CA GLY A 134 12.03 16.18 22.82
C GLY A 134 12.55 15.22 21.76
N GLU A 135 12.02 14.01 21.67
CA GLU A 135 12.40 13.04 20.65
C GLU A 135 11.39 13.07 19.50
N ASP A 136 11.83 13.63 18.37
CA ASP A 136 11.03 13.85 17.19
C ASP A 136 11.25 12.77 16.11
N GLY A 137 10.27 12.64 15.22
CA GLY A 137 10.38 11.82 14.04
C GLY A 137 10.27 10.32 14.33
N GLY A 138 9.07 9.85 14.67
CA GLY A 138 8.85 8.44 14.98
C GLY A 138 9.30 7.46 13.89
N GLY A 139 9.16 7.84 12.62
CA GLY A 139 9.72 7.08 11.50
C GLY A 139 11.13 7.53 11.14
N ILE A 140 11.32 8.83 10.87
CA ILE A 140 12.61 9.39 10.45
C ILE A 140 12.85 10.75 11.14
N ARG A 141 14.05 10.96 11.66
CA ARG A 141 14.57 12.28 11.98
C ARG A 141 15.62 12.69 10.95
N ASN A 142 15.46 13.85 10.34
CA ASN A 142 16.49 14.51 9.54
C ASN A 142 17.02 15.69 10.36
N SER A 143 18.10 15.49 11.09
CA SER A 143 18.68 16.51 11.97
C SER A 143 19.43 17.58 11.19
N VAL A 144 20.04 17.19 10.07
CA VAL A 144 20.84 18.06 9.20
C VAL A 144 21.02 17.41 7.82
N GLY A 145 21.49 18.15 6.82
CA GLY A 145 21.71 17.62 5.48
C GLY A 145 20.43 17.55 4.64
N THR A 146 20.46 16.72 3.61
CA THR A 146 19.34 16.56 2.68
C THR A 146 18.82 15.14 2.73
N LEU A 147 17.51 14.99 2.98
CA LEU A 147 16.78 13.73 2.90
C LEU A 147 15.97 13.68 1.61
N THR A 148 16.17 12.65 0.80
CA THR A 148 15.39 12.41 -0.42
C THR A 148 14.60 11.10 -0.27
N LEU A 149 13.28 11.18 -0.39
CA LEU A 149 12.36 10.05 -0.31
C LEU A 149 11.63 9.88 -1.64
N GLU A 150 11.81 8.73 -2.29
CA GLU A 150 11.18 8.44 -3.58
C GLU A 150 10.51 7.06 -3.54
N GLY A 151 9.21 7.02 -3.82
CA GLY A 151 8.45 5.77 -3.81
C GLY A 151 8.27 5.15 -2.41
N VAL A 152 8.51 5.91 -1.34
CA VAL A 152 8.53 5.43 0.05
C VAL A 152 7.14 5.44 0.64
N THR A 153 6.84 4.45 1.47
CA THR A 153 5.68 4.51 2.36
C THR A 153 6.15 4.58 3.80
N ILE A 154 5.69 5.61 4.54
CA ILE A 154 5.97 5.79 5.96
C ILE A 154 4.64 5.69 6.69
N SER A 155 4.46 4.62 7.48
CA SER A 155 3.15 4.40 8.10
C SER A 155 3.26 3.78 9.50
N ASN A 156 2.26 4.09 10.33
CA ASN A 156 2.12 3.53 11.67
C ASN A 156 3.36 3.80 12.55
N ASN A 157 4.01 4.95 12.38
CA ASN A 157 5.04 5.44 13.28
C ASN A 157 4.43 6.42 14.28
N SER A 158 5.04 6.56 15.44
CA SER A 158 4.50 7.35 16.52
C SER A 158 5.58 8.03 17.35
N THR A 159 5.30 9.22 17.86
CA THR A 159 6.12 9.90 18.86
C THR A 159 5.23 10.61 19.88
N LYS A 160 5.72 10.68 21.11
CA LYS A 160 5.12 11.54 22.13
C LYS A 160 5.47 13.02 21.98
N TYR A 161 6.21 13.38 20.93
CA TYR A 161 6.57 14.78 20.69
C TYR A 161 6.13 15.21 19.30
N GLN A 162 7.02 15.45 18.33
CA GLN A 162 6.65 16.04 17.02
C GLN A 162 7.08 15.16 15.85
N GLY A 163 6.34 15.24 14.74
CA GLY A 163 6.66 14.53 13.51
C GLY A 163 6.46 13.01 13.61
N GLY A 164 5.22 12.55 13.73
CA GLY A 164 4.91 11.12 13.87
C GLY A 164 5.57 10.25 12.81
N ALA A 165 5.55 10.68 11.53
CA ALA A 165 6.33 10.05 10.48
C ALA A 165 7.72 10.63 10.36
N ILE A 166 7.85 11.96 10.19
CA ILE A 166 9.12 12.61 9.86
C ILE A 166 9.24 13.94 10.62
N ALA A 167 10.39 14.17 11.28
CA ALA A 167 10.83 15.48 11.74
C ALA A 167 11.99 15.98 10.86
N VAL A 168 11.86 17.19 10.29
CA VAL A 168 12.76 17.74 9.28
C VAL A 168 13.44 19.00 9.81
N TYR A 169 14.68 18.90 10.22
CA TYR A 169 15.50 20.07 10.65
C TYR A 169 16.44 20.55 9.57
N GLY A 170 16.74 19.72 8.57
CA GLY A 170 17.52 20.07 7.37
C GLY A 170 16.63 20.37 6.16
N ALA A 171 16.86 19.65 5.09
CA ALA A 171 16.08 19.75 3.86
C ALA A 171 15.47 18.38 3.50
N VAL A 172 14.19 18.36 3.10
CA VAL A 172 13.55 17.14 2.60
C VAL A 172 12.95 17.32 1.22
N SER A 173 13.14 16.30 0.37
CA SER A 173 12.46 16.14 -0.92
C SER A 173 11.69 14.83 -0.92
N ILE A 174 10.36 14.88 -1.08
CA ILE A 174 9.47 13.71 -1.09
C ILE A 174 8.78 13.62 -2.43
N LEU A 175 8.96 12.49 -3.12
CA LEU A 175 8.41 12.25 -4.46
C LEU A 175 7.68 10.91 -4.51
N ASN A 176 6.50 10.88 -5.14
CA ASN A 176 5.74 9.64 -5.35
C ASN A 176 5.63 8.77 -4.09
N SER A 177 5.33 9.37 -2.94
CA SER A 177 5.40 8.71 -1.64
C SER A 177 4.09 8.79 -0.87
N THR A 178 3.90 7.87 0.07
CA THR A 178 2.71 7.80 0.92
C THR A 178 3.11 7.93 2.39
N ILE A 179 2.50 8.89 3.11
CA ILE A 179 2.68 9.10 4.55
C ILE A 179 1.32 8.91 5.20
N SER A 180 1.14 7.81 5.98
CA SER A 180 -0.20 7.42 6.40
C SER A 180 -0.25 6.77 7.77
N GLY A 181 -1.23 7.20 8.58
CA GLY A 181 -1.50 6.55 9.86
C GLY A 181 -0.41 6.77 10.91
N ASN A 182 0.39 7.84 10.81
CA ASN A 182 1.38 8.18 11.79
C ASN A 182 0.79 9.13 12.86
N THR A 183 1.31 9.10 14.07
CA THR A 183 0.77 9.85 15.19
C THR A 183 1.84 10.64 15.94
N ALA A 184 1.49 11.85 16.40
CA ALA A 184 2.29 12.67 17.28
C ALA A 184 1.43 13.23 18.40
N ASN A 185 1.96 13.32 19.64
CA ASN A 185 1.28 14.08 20.69
C ASN A 185 1.42 15.59 20.44
N GLY A 186 2.53 16.02 19.87
CA GLY A 186 2.74 17.40 19.43
C GLY A 186 2.36 17.63 17.97
N ASN A 187 3.05 18.56 17.33
CA ASN A 187 2.79 19.01 15.97
C ASN A 187 3.20 17.99 14.91
N GLY A 188 2.46 17.97 13.79
CA GLY A 188 2.80 17.21 12.60
C GLY A 188 2.68 15.71 12.77
N GLY A 189 1.48 15.16 12.80
CA GLY A 189 1.27 13.70 12.84
C GLY A 189 2.00 12.98 11.69
N GLY A 190 1.94 13.56 10.48
CA GLY A 190 2.76 13.14 9.34
C GLY A 190 4.15 13.80 9.37
N LEU A 191 4.21 15.12 9.12
CA LEU A 191 5.48 15.86 9.03
C LEU A 191 5.53 17.01 10.01
N TRP A 192 6.66 17.14 10.70
CA TRP A 192 7.04 18.35 11.43
C TRP A 192 8.22 19.04 10.73
N ILE A 193 8.08 20.32 10.44
CA ILE A 193 9.05 21.14 9.71
C ILE A 193 9.30 22.40 10.54
N PRO A 194 10.30 22.42 11.47
CA PRO A 194 10.60 23.60 12.28
C PRO A 194 11.14 24.74 11.44
N GLY A 195 11.14 25.95 12.01
CA GLY A 195 11.62 27.14 11.35
C GLY A 195 13.07 27.02 10.85
N GLY A 196 13.30 27.43 9.61
CA GLY A 196 14.58 27.34 8.91
C GLY A 196 14.78 26.07 8.07
N ALA A 197 14.02 25.02 8.30
CA ALA A 197 14.02 23.82 7.46
C ALA A 197 13.32 24.05 6.12
N THR A 198 13.59 23.19 5.14
CA THR A 198 12.94 23.26 3.82
C THR A 198 12.29 21.94 3.44
N ALA A 199 11.12 22.00 2.79
CA ALA A 199 10.44 20.82 2.32
C ALA A 199 9.86 21.00 0.92
N SER A 200 10.13 20.01 0.06
CA SER A 200 9.50 19.90 -1.25
C SER A 200 8.78 18.56 -1.32
N VAL A 201 7.45 18.59 -1.42
CA VAL A 201 6.62 17.39 -1.54
C VAL A 201 5.92 17.39 -2.88
N LYS A 202 6.13 16.35 -3.67
CA LYS A 202 5.57 16.26 -5.02
C LYS A 202 4.90 14.92 -5.27
N SER A 203 3.72 14.95 -5.88
CA SER A 203 2.98 13.75 -6.32
C SER A 203 2.86 12.68 -5.24
N SER A 204 2.53 13.12 -4.01
CA SER A 204 2.52 12.29 -2.81
C SER A 204 1.17 12.34 -2.08
N THR A 205 0.92 11.36 -1.23
CA THR A 205 -0.31 11.27 -0.45
C THR A 205 0.02 11.30 1.05
N ILE A 206 -0.51 12.29 1.77
CA ILE A 206 -0.38 12.46 3.23
C ILE A 206 -1.77 12.34 3.81
N THR A 207 -2.07 11.22 4.47
CA THR A 207 -3.44 10.92 4.88
C THR A 207 -3.49 10.12 6.18
N ARG A 208 -4.59 10.29 6.94
CA ARG A 208 -4.86 9.51 8.16
C ARG A 208 -3.79 9.63 9.23
N ASN A 209 -2.99 10.70 9.21
CA ASN A 209 -2.05 11.02 10.27
C ASN A 209 -2.76 11.83 11.35
N SER A 210 -2.27 11.79 12.59
CA SER A 210 -2.90 12.46 13.73
C SER A 210 -1.90 13.28 14.54
N ALA A 211 -2.25 14.52 14.85
CA ALA A 211 -1.57 15.38 15.81
C ALA A 211 -2.40 15.49 17.08
N ASP A 212 -1.77 15.97 18.18
CA ASP A 212 -2.39 16.13 19.49
C ASP A 212 -3.11 14.85 19.95
N GLU A 213 -2.40 13.72 19.91
CA GLU A 213 -3.00 12.41 20.19
C GLU A 213 -3.53 12.31 21.63
N GLU A 214 -2.98 13.11 22.56
CA GLU A 214 -3.42 13.21 23.96
C GLU A 214 -4.62 14.16 24.13
N GLY A 215 -4.88 15.05 23.17
CA GLY A 215 -6.01 15.98 23.18
C GLY A 215 -5.88 17.06 24.24
N ASP A 216 -4.68 17.63 24.41
CA ASP A 216 -4.38 18.66 25.42
C ASP A 216 -4.17 20.07 24.82
N ASP A 217 -4.43 20.27 23.53
CA ASP A 217 -4.27 21.51 22.76
C ASP A 217 -2.79 21.90 22.52
N ASN A 218 -1.84 20.95 22.63
CA ASN A 218 -0.41 21.20 22.47
C ASN A 218 0.15 20.78 21.10
N GLY A 219 -0.69 20.30 20.17
CA GLY A 219 -0.29 19.84 18.86
C GLY A 219 -1.25 20.22 17.76
N HIS A 220 -0.73 20.50 16.57
CA HIS A 220 -1.51 20.85 15.39
C HIS A 220 -0.95 20.22 14.11
N GLY A 221 -1.78 20.19 13.07
CA GLY A 221 -1.38 19.73 11.75
C GLY A 221 -1.23 18.22 11.68
N GLY A 222 -2.33 17.49 11.73
CA GLY A 222 -2.32 16.04 11.63
C GLY A 222 -1.56 15.53 10.41
N GLY A 223 -1.73 16.16 9.23
CA GLY A 223 -0.95 15.88 8.03
C GLY A 223 0.46 16.44 8.09
N PHE A 224 0.58 17.76 8.26
CA PHE A 224 1.85 18.41 8.52
C PHE A 224 1.70 19.68 9.34
N ALA A 225 2.76 20.04 10.05
CA ALA A 225 2.89 21.33 10.70
C ALA A 225 4.25 21.94 10.45
N ASP A 226 4.31 23.31 10.40
CA ASP A 226 5.57 24.04 10.36
C ASP A 226 5.72 25.00 11.54
N GLY A 227 6.97 25.22 11.93
CA GLY A 227 7.36 26.17 12.98
C GLY A 227 7.47 27.63 12.52
N GLY A 228 7.04 27.95 11.29
CA GLY A 228 7.10 29.27 10.67
C GLY A 228 8.50 29.67 10.18
N ALA A 229 8.70 30.14 9.01
CA ALA A 229 9.96 30.57 8.38
C ALA A 229 10.72 29.52 7.53
N GLY A 230 10.09 28.41 7.15
CA GLY A 230 10.66 27.48 6.16
C GLY A 230 10.18 27.76 4.73
N ASN A 231 10.89 27.29 3.73
CA ASN A 231 10.39 27.22 2.36
C ASN A 231 9.71 25.86 2.13
N ILE A 232 8.39 25.86 2.13
CA ILE A 232 7.58 24.66 1.98
C ILE A 232 6.80 24.72 0.68
N SER A 233 7.01 23.73 -0.19
CA SER A 233 6.29 23.61 -1.46
C SER A 233 5.63 22.25 -1.60
N PHE A 234 4.33 22.24 -1.84
CA PHE A 234 3.57 21.03 -2.16
C PHE A 234 3.00 21.15 -3.57
N THR A 235 3.27 20.15 -4.39
CA THR A 235 2.78 20.10 -5.78
C THR A 235 2.21 18.72 -6.10
N ASN A 236 0.96 18.67 -6.57
CA ASN A 236 0.25 17.43 -6.85
C ASN A 236 0.12 16.51 -5.61
N VAL A 237 -0.25 17.08 -4.46
CA VAL A 237 -0.31 16.36 -3.18
C VAL A 237 -1.75 16.17 -2.72
N ILE A 238 -2.10 14.96 -2.30
CA ILE A 238 -3.29 14.73 -1.49
C ILE A 238 -2.89 14.94 -0.03
N LEU A 239 -3.60 15.83 0.63
CA LEU A 239 -3.46 16.16 2.04
C LEU A 239 -4.86 16.07 2.65
N ALA A 240 -5.26 14.88 3.09
CA ALA A 240 -6.65 14.59 3.34
C ALA A 240 -6.88 13.56 4.45
N ALA A 241 -8.00 13.67 5.14
CA ALA A 241 -8.42 12.75 6.19
C ALA A 241 -7.39 12.62 7.34
N ASN A 242 -6.58 13.64 7.55
CA ASN A 242 -5.73 13.72 8.72
C ASN A 242 -6.54 14.25 9.91
N LEU A 243 -6.04 14.09 11.11
CA LEU A 243 -6.74 14.45 12.33
C LEU A 243 -5.87 15.37 13.20
N ASP A 244 -6.49 16.38 13.74
CA ASP A 244 -5.99 17.16 14.87
C ASP A 244 -6.98 16.92 16.01
N LYS A 245 -6.53 16.30 17.08
CA LYS A 245 -7.38 15.90 18.21
C LYS A 245 -7.52 16.98 19.26
N SER A 246 -7.03 18.20 18.99
CA SER A 246 -7.20 19.35 19.87
C SER A 246 -8.67 19.53 20.26
N PRO A 247 -8.99 19.64 21.54
CA PRO A 247 -10.36 19.80 22.02
C PRO A 247 -10.96 21.16 21.62
N ASN A 248 -10.12 22.14 21.29
CA ASN A 248 -10.55 23.45 20.82
C ASN A 248 -10.72 23.46 19.30
N PRO A 249 -11.97 23.35 18.78
CA PRO A 249 -12.19 23.28 17.33
C PRO A 249 -11.80 24.55 16.57
N ALA A 250 -11.65 25.69 17.27
CA ALA A 250 -11.23 26.95 16.63
C ALA A 250 -9.74 26.97 16.28
N GLY A 251 -8.92 26.13 16.95
CA GLY A 251 -7.49 25.96 16.66
C GLY A 251 -7.17 24.72 15.85
N ALA A 252 -8.11 23.78 15.70
CA ALA A 252 -7.87 22.50 15.03
C ALA A 252 -7.49 22.67 13.56
N ALA A 253 -6.37 22.07 13.17
CA ALA A 253 -5.81 22.13 11.83
C ALA A 253 -5.50 20.69 11.32
N PRO A 254 -6.52 19.90 10.96
CA PRO A 254 -6.35 18.46 10.74
C PRO A 254 -5.38 18.14 9.60
N ASP A 255 -5.50 18.79 8.44
CA ASP A 255 -4.61 18.48 7.34
C ASP A 255 -3.26 19.22 7.45
N CYS A 256 -3.29 20.48 7.85
CA CYS A 256 -2.07 21.27 7.95
C CYS A 256 -2.19 22.50 8.87
N TYR A 257 -1.11 22.75 9.59
CA TYR A 257 -0.90 23.96 10.38
C TYR A 257 0.39 24.62 9.92
N SER A 258 0.31 25.81 9.33
CA SER A 258 1.46 26.47 8.71
C SER A 258 1.36 27.99 8.76
N GLY A 259 2.52 28.64 8.78
CA GLY A 259 2.69 30.06 8.58
C GLY A 259 2.57 30.48 7.11
N PRO A 260 2.92 31.74 6.79
CA PRO A 260 2.71 32.34 5.45
C PRO A 260 3.63 31.82 4.34
N PHE A 261 4.56 30.90 4.63
CA PHE A 261 5.56 30.40 3.68
C PHE A 261 5.21 29.07 3.02
N PHE A 262 3.95 28.64 3.09
CA PHE A 262 3.45 27.46 2.40
C PHE A 262 2.88 27.82 1.02
N PHE A 263 3.37 27.15 -0.02
CA PHE A 263 2.99 27.39 -1.41
C PHE A 263 2.35 26.14 -2.04
N PRO A 264 1.02 25.92 -1.82
CA PRO A 264 0.33 24.78 -2.39
C PRO A 264 -0.03 25.00 -3.88
N ARG A 265 0.29 24.00 -4.71
CA ARG A 265 -0.10 23.95 -6.12
C ARG A 265 -0.64 22.56 -6.47
N TYR A 266 -1.87 22.48 -7.00
CA TYR A 266 -2.54 21.20 -7.25
C TYR A 266 -2.61 20.33 -5.98
N VAL A 267 -2.95 20.96 -4.86
CA VAL A 267 -3.17 20.27 -3.57
C VAL A 267 -4.66 19.97 -3.42
N LEU A 268 -4.99 18.74 -3.04
CA LEU A 268 -6.33 18.36 -2.64
C LEU A 268 -6.34 18.22 -1.12
N SER A 269 -7.19 18.99 -0.44
CA SER A 269 -7.33 18.96 1.02
C SER A 269 -8.77 18.75 1.47
N THR A 270 -8.93 18.09 2.61
CA THR A 270 -10.23 17.94 3.30
C THR A 270 -10.46 18.97 4.39
N GLN A 271 -9.46 19.78 4.71
CA GLN A 271 -9.55 20.84 5.71
C GLN A 271 -10.32 22.06 5.19
N ALA A 272 -11.25 22.57 5.99
CA ALA A 272 -11.93 23.82 5.70
C ALA A 272 -10.96 25.01 5.80
N LEU A 273 -11.22 26.08 5.03
CA LEU A 273 -10.52 27.36 5.19
C LEU A 273 -10.91 28.00 6.52
N GLY A 274 -9.92 28.35 7.35
CA GLY A 274 -10.15 28.92 8.68
C GLY A 274 -8.87 29.42 9.34
N SER A 275 -8.98 29.97 10.54
CA SER A 275 -7.83 30.34 11.36
C SER A 275 -7.03 29.09 11.72
N GLY A 276 -5.69 29.15 11.62
CA GLY A 276 -4.80 28.00 11.80
C GLY A 276 -4.61 27.14 10.54
N SER A 277 -5.45 27.32 9.50
CA SER A 277 -5.27 26.59 8.24
C SER A 277 -4.05 27.11 7.48
N CYS A 278 -3.20 26.20 7.02
CA CYS A 278 -2.09 26.49 6.12
C CYS A 278 -2.54 26.93 4.71
N LEU A 279 -3.82 26.83 4.41
CA LEU A 279 -4.38 27.13 3.08
C LEU A 279 -4.59 28.62 2.85
N VAL A 280 -3.87 29.47 3.58
CA VAL A 280 -3.81 30.93 3.34
C VAL A 280 -3.19 31.16 1.97
N GLY A 281 -3.91 31.86 1.09
CA GLY A 281 -3.51 32.03 -0.32
C GLY A 281 -3.91 30.87 -1.24
N PHE A 282 -4.82 30.02 -0.80
CA PHE A 282 -5.41 28.95 -1.60
C PHE A 282 -5.93 29.48 -2.95
N ASN A 283 -5.39 28.96 -4.04
CA ASN A 283 -5.85 29.27 -5.39
C ASN A 283 -6.81 28.19 -5.89
N PRO A 284 -8.12 28.45 -6.00
CA PRO A 284 -9.10 27.45 -6.43
C PRO A 284 -8.92 27.00 -7.89
N ALA A 285 -8.14 27.72 -8.69
CA ALA A 285 -7.85 27.30 -10.06
C ALA A 285 -6.89 26.10 -10.13
N THR A 286 -6.05 25.91 -9.09
CA THR A 286 -5.08 24.82 -9.04
C THR A 286 -5.33 23.88 -7.87
N ASN A 287 -5.84 24.38 -6.74
CA ASN A 287 -6.05 23.57 -5.55
C ASN A 287 -7.53 23.17 -5.39
N LYS A 288 -7.78 22.09 -4.69
CA LYS A 288 -9.13 21.55 -4.46
C LYS A 288 -9.42 21.36 -2.98
N LEU A 289 -10.57 21.84 -2.55
CA LEU A 289 -11.16 21.49 -1.26
C LEU A 289 -12.27 20.47 -1.47
N THR A 290 -12.32 19.46 -0.62
CA THR A 290 -13.34 18.41 -0.68
C THR A 290 -13.67 17.90 0.71
N GLY A 291 -14.87 17.39 0.92
CA GLY A 291 -15.23 16.71 2.17
C GLY A 291 -14.63 15.30 2.26
N ASP A 292 -14.30 14.69 1.12
CA ASP A 292 -13.72 13.34 1.04
C ASP A 292 -12.83 13.23 -0.21
N ALA A 293 -11.62 12.74 -0.04
CA ALA A 293 -10.69 12.46 -1.14
C ALA A 293 -10.98 11.15 -1.86
N LEU A 294 -11.88 10.32 -1.33
CA LEU A 294 -12.23 8.99 -1.84
C LEU A 294 -10.99 8.10 -2.06
N LEU A 295 -10.31 7.82 -0.94
CA LEU A 295 -9.14 6.94 -0.90
C LEU A 295 -9.51 5.56 -0.36
N GLY A 296 -9.00 4.51 -1.00
CA GLY A 296 -9.02 3.14 -0.47
C GLY A 296 -8.17 3.00 0.80
N ASP A 297 -8.19 1.82 1.40
CA ASP A 297 -7.30 1.53 2.54
C ASP A 297 -5.85 1.39 2.09
N LEU A 298 -4.90 1.62 3.02
CA LEU A 298 -3.48 1.39 2.77
C LEU A 298 -3.28 -0.11 2.47
N GLY A 299 -2.69 -0.42 1.33
CA GLY A 299 -2.53 -1.80 0.91
C GLY A 299 -1.69 -1.96 -0.34
N ASP A 300 -1.57 -3.21 -0.79
CA ASP A 300 -0.87 -3.57 -2.02
C ASP A 300 -1.72 -3.19 -3.23
N ASN A 301 -1.44 -2.06 -3.84
CA ASN A 301 -2.06 -1.59 -5.08
C ASN A 301 -1.15 -1.77 -6.30
N GLY A 302 -0.11 -2.58 -6.17
CA GLY A 302 1.01 -2.76 -7.09
C GLY A 302 2.22 -1.90 -6.67
N GLY A 303 3.37 -2.12 -7.32
CA GLY A 303 4.63 -1.48 -6.94
C GLY A 303 5.29 -2.15 -5.73
N GLN A 304 6.31 -1.48 -5.17
CA GLN A 304 7.17 -2.03 -4.14
C GLN A 304 6.69 -1.70 -2.72
N THR A 305 5.89 -0.66 -2.55
CA THR A 305 5.42 -0.16 -1.25
C THR A 305 3.89 -0.06 -1.19
N PRO A 306 3.26 -0.18 0.00
CA PRO A 306 1.83 0.00 0.17
C PRO A 306 1.37 1.41 -0.19
N THR A 307 0.19 1.56 -0.80
CA THR A 307 -0.36 2.86 -1.20
C THR A 307 -1.86 2.95 -0.89
N HIS A 308 -2.45 4.13 -1.03
CA HIS A 308 -3.90 4.33 -1.06
C HIS A 308 -4.37 4.47 -2.51
N ALA A 309 -5.18 3.52 -2.99
CA ALA A 309 -5.78 3.63 -4.31
C ALA A 309 -6.79 4.78 -4.35
N LEU A 310 -6.87 5.50 -5.47
CA LEU A 310 -7.99 6.41 -5.74
C LEU A 310 -9.24 5.58 -6.04
N LEU A 311 -10.35 5.89 -5.37
CA LEU A 311 -11.65 5.27 -5.65
C LEU A 311 -12.38 6.00 -6.78
N THR A 312 -13.33 5.32 -7.41
CA THR A 312 -14.16 5.91 -8.47
C THR A 312 -14.85 7.19 -7.99
N GLY A 313 -14.67 8.27 -8.75
CA GLY A 313 -15.22 9.58 -8.42
C GLY A 313 -14.34 10.43 -7.50
N SER A 314 -13.13 9.99 -7.16
CA SER A 314 -12.18 10.82 -6.42
C SER A 314 -11.93 12.14 -7.14
N PRO A 315 -11.99 13.28 -6.43
CA PRO A 315 -11.71 14.60 -7.02
C PRO A 315 -10.24 14.79 -7.41
N ALA A 316 -9.34 13.85 -7.03
CA ALA A 316 -7.95 13.82 -7.43
C ALA A 316 -7.75 13.38 -8.89
N ILE A 317 -8.72 12.67 -9.47
CA ILE A 317 -8.60 12.08 -10.81
C ILE A 317 -8.50 13.19 -11.87
N ALA A 318 -7.48 13.10 -12.74
CA ALA A 318 -7.17 14.04 -13.82
C ALA A 318 -7.09 15.51 -13.36
N ALA A 319 -6.67 15.75 -12.12
CA ALA A 319 -6.68 17.07 -11.50
C ALA A 319 -5.27 17.62 -11.17
N GLY A 320 -4.21 16.88 -11.52
CA GLY A 320 -2.83 17.30 -11.30
C GLY A 320 -2.31 18.31 -12.33
N GLY A 321 -1.11 18.85 -12.07
CA GLY A 321 -0.46 19.83 -12.94
C GLY A 321 -0.07 19.25 -14.30
N THR A 322 -0.38 19.99 -15.36
CA THR A 322 -0.19 19.55 -16.76
C THR A 322 0.99 20.23 -17.45
N ALA A 323 1.60 21.21 -16.81
CA ALA A 323 2.71 22.00 -17.35
C ALA A 323 3.83 22.18 -16.31
N ALA A 324 5.05 22.39 -16.77
CA ALA A 324 6.18 22.74 -15.90
C ALA A 324 5.91 24.09 -15.19
N PRO A 325 6.34 24.28 -13.90
CA PRO A 325 7.10 23.34 -13.08
C PRO A 325 6.24 22.27 -12.38
N ASP A 326 4.92 22.31 -12.51
CA ASP A 326 3.97 21.50 -11.75
C ASP A 326 3.66 20.14 -12.39
N LEU A 327 4.30 19.81 -13.50
CA LEU A 327 4.11 18.58 -14.22
C LEU A 327 4.33 17.36 -13.31
N CYS A 328 3.41 16.40 -13.36
CA CYS A 328 3.56 15.13 -12.69
C CYS A 328 4.79 14.36 -13.19
N PRO A 329 5.45 13.54 -12.35
CA PRO A 329 6.48 12.60 -12.82
C PRO A 329 5.90 11.61 -13.84
N ALA A 330 6.78 11.03 -14.66
CA ALA A 330 6.37 10.09 -15.72
C ALA A 330 5.65 8.84 -15.17
N THR A 331 6.02 8.41 -13.99
CA THR A 331 5.40 7.26 -13.31
C THR A 331 4.88 7.66 -11.93
N ASP A 332 3.96 6.88 -11.40
CA ASP A 332 3.45 7.00 -10.05
C ASP A 332 4.22 6.10 -9.06
N GLN A 333 3.87 6.10 -7.78
CA GLN A 333 4.50 5.28 -6.73
C GLN A 333 4.42 3.77 -7.02
N THR A 334 3.45 3.33 -7.81
CA THR A 334 3.30 1.91 -8.19
C THR A 334 4.05 1.55 -9.48
N GLY A 335 4.77 2.51 -10.07
CA GLY A 335 5.48 2.34 -11.35
C GLY A 335 4.58 2.48 -12.58
N ARG A 336 3.29 2.83 -12.42
CA ARG A 336 2.39 3.04 -13.56
C ARG A 336 2.67 4.37 -14.24
N THR A 337 2.65 4.37 -15.57
CA THR A 337 2.80 5.59 -16.37
C THR A 337 1.63 6.55 -16.08
N ARG A 338 1.96 7.81 -15.82
CA ARG A 338 0.98 8.89 -15.72
C ARG A 338 0.68 9.44 -17.11
N PRO A 339 -0.62 9.62 -17.47
CA PRO A 339 -0.99 10.22 -18.75
C PRO A 339 -0.48 11.66 -18.87
N ALA A 340 0.09 11.99 -20.01
CA ALA A 340 0.50 13.37 -20.28
C ALA A 340 -0.73 14.30 -20.30
N GLY A 341 -0.71 15.38 -19.51
CA GLY A 341 -1.78 16.37 -19.45
C GLY A 341 -3.06 15.92 -18.73
N ALA A 342 -3.04 14.76 -18.03
CA ALA A 342 -4.20 14.26 -17.28
C ALA A 342 -3.77 13.41 -16.07
N CYS A 343 -2.69 13.81 -15.40
CA CYS A 343 -2.24 13.09 -14.21
C CYS A 343 -3.17 13.35 -13.02
N ASP A 344 -3.19 12.40 -12.10
CA ASP A 344 -3.96 12.53 -10.86
C ASP A 344 -3.12 13.22 -9.79
N ILE A 345 -3.80 13.94 -8.88
CA ILE A 345 -3.17 14.43 -7.66
C ILE A 345 -2.87 13.24 -6.75
N GLY A 346 -1.70 13.24 -6.09
CA GLY A 346 -1.30 12.22 -5.13
C GLY A 346 -0.28 11.22 -5.65
N ALA A 347 0.01 10.23 -4.81
CA ALA A 347 1.07 9.25 -5.03
C ALA A 347 0.76 8.26 -6.16
N VAL A 348 -0.50 7.95 -6.42
CA VAL A 348 -0.91 6.92 -7.38
C VAL A 348 -1.85 7.45 -8.45
N GLN A 349 -1.79 6.83 -9.62
CA GLN A 349 -2.71 7.06 -10.72
C GLN A 349 -3.96 6.18 -10.55
N TYR A 350 -5.14 6.73 -10.82
CA TYR A 350 -6.40 6.00 -10.79
C TYR A 350 -6.41 4.84 -11.79
N VAL A 351 -6.90 3.72 -11.32
CA VAL A 351 -7.14 2.54 -12.16
C VAL A 351 -8.63 2.25 -12.16
N GLU A 352 -9.25 2.39 -13.32
CA GLU A 352 -10.64 2.04 -13.44
C GLU A 352 -10.85 0.56 -13.08
N PRO A 353 -11.71 0.25 -12.11
CA PRO A 353 -11.98 -1.14 -11.77
C PRO A 353 -12.58 -1.86 -12.99
N PRO A 354 -12.23 -3.13 -13.22
CA PRO A 354 -12.81 -3.88 -14.33
C PRO A 354 -14.34 -3.88 -14.22
N PRO A 355 -15.05 -3.81 -15.34
CA PRO A 355 -16.51 -3.79 -15.33
C PRO A 355 -17.02 -5.03 -14.58
N PRO A 356 -18.11 -4.86 -13.79
CA PRO A 356 -18.65 -5.95 -13.00
C PRO A 356 -19.03 -7.15 -13.88
N GLU A 357 -18.55 -8.33 -13.52
CA GLU A 357 -18.78 -9.57 -14.26
C GLU A 357 -19.58 -10.59 -13.45
N ALA A 358 -20.57 -11.21 -14.10
CA ALA A 358 -21.27 -12.35 -13.53
C ALA A 358 -20.42 -13.63 -13.67
N LYS A 359 -20.30 -14.41 -12.60
CA LYS A 359 -19.54 -15.68 -12.60
C LYS A 359 -20.37 -16.81 -12.01
N LEU A 360 -20.73 -17.79 -12.84
CA LEU A 360 -21.57 -18.91 -12.42
C LEU A 360 -20.74 -20.13 -12.02
N LEU A 361 -20.99 -20.64 -10.81
CA LEU A 361 -20.39 -21.85 -10.28
C LEU A 361 -21.45 -22.92 -9.98
N ILE A 362 -21.09 -24.20 -10.18
CA ILE A 362 -21.84 -25.34 -9.66
C ILE A 362 -21.27 -25.69 -8.28
N GLU A 363 -21.90 -25.18 -7.24
CA GLU A 363 -21.41 -25.30 -5.86
C GLU A 363 -21.56 -26.74 -5.34
N THR A 364 -22.75 -27.32 -5.45
CA THR A 364 -22.99 -28.69 -5.01
C THR A 364 -23.92 -29.44 -5.93
N ILE A 365 -23.77 -30.77 -5.98
CA ILE A 365 -24.71 -31.69 -6.61
C ILE A 365 -25.08 -32.76 -5.58
N LYS A 366 -26.34 -32.77 -5.14
CA LYS A 366 -26.84 -33.75 -4.19
C LYS A 366 -27.99 -34.56 -4.86
N PRO A 367 -27.91 -35.86 -4.83
CA PRO A 367 -26.90 -36.70 -4.21
C PRO A 367 -25.68 -36.89 -5.11
N ALA A 368 -24.48 -36.65 -4.59
CA ALA A 368 -23.23 -36.80 -5.33
C ALA A 368 -22.93 -38.24 -5.73
N LYS A 369 -23.32 -39.20 -4.90
CA LYS A 369 -23.22 -40.64 -5.13
C LYS A 369 -24.49 -41.31 -4.62
N LYS A 370 -25.55 -41.46 -5.43
CA LYS A 370 -26.73 -42.18 -5.02
C LYS A 370 -26.88 -43.47 -5.81
N LYS A 371 -27.15 -44.54 -5.08
CA LYS A 371 -27.53 -45.82 -5.67
C LYS A 371 -29.01 -45.73 -6.07
N VAL A 372 -29.36 -46.13 -7.29
CA VAL A 372 -30.74 -46.21 -7.78
C VAL A 372 -31.05 -47.62 -8.23
N LYS A 373 -32.19 -48.19 -7.77
CA LYS A 373 -32.66 -49.52 -8.21
C LYS A 373 -33.21 -49.40 -9.65
N ARG A 374 -33.10 -50.47 -10.42
CA ARG A 374 -33.67 -50.59 -11.78
C ARG A 374 -35.14 -50.22 -11.77
N GLY A 375 -35.58 -49.47 -12.77
CA GLY A 375 -37.00 -49.00 -12.87
C GLY A 375 -37.33 -47.83 -11.93
N LYS A 376 -36.51 -47.48 -10.94
CA LYS A 376 -36.75 -46.39 -9.99
C LYS A 376 -36.11 -45.07 -10.40
N THR A 377 -36.65 -43.98 -9.83
CA THR A 377 -36.22 -42.60 -10.10
C THR A 377 -35.51 -42.01 -8.89
N ILE A 378 -34.49 -41.21 -9.11
CA ILE A 378 -33.85 -40.38 -8.09
C ILE A 378 -34.02 -38.90 -8.42
N LYS A 379 -34.08 -38.08 -7.39
CA LYS A 379 -34.02 -36.61 -7.49
C LYS A 379 -32.55 -36.17 -7.35
N ILE A 380 -32.10 -35.31 -8.24
CA ILE A 380 -30.77 -34.70 -8.22
C ILE A 380 -30.97 -33.19 -8.06
N LYS A 381 -30.49 -32.64 -6.95
CA LYS A 381 -30.50 -31.23 -6.65
C LYS A 381 -29.14 -30.65 -7.03
N VAL A 382 -29.11 -29.65 -7.90
CA VAL A 382 -27.89 -28.92 -8.29
C VAL A 382 -27.97 -27.56 -7.64
N THR A 383 -26.98 -27.21 -6.82
CA THR A 383 -26.84 -25.86 -6.28
C THR A 383 -25.90 -25.10 -7.17
N ILE A 384 -26.31 -23.96 -7.65
CA ILE A 384 -25.50 -23.01 -8.40
C ILE A 384 -25.43 -21.69 -7.63
N LEU A 385 -24.32 -21.00 -7.81
CA LEU A 385 -23.99 -19.71 -7.20
C LEU A 385 -23.56 -18.74 -8.31
N ASN A 386 -24.07 -17.54 -8.28
CA ASN A 386 -23.39 -16.43 -8.95
C ASN A 386 -22.35 -15.87 -7.98
N SER A 387 -21.07 -16.15 -8.23
CA SER A 387 -19.94 -15.68 -7.41
C SER A 387 -19.29 -14.43 -7.97
N GLY A 388 -19.84 -13.87 -9.04
CA GLY A 388 -19.42 -12.58 -9.59
C GLY A 388 -20.23 -11.44 -8.96
N ASP A 389 -19.87 -10.23 -9.32
CA ASP A 389 -20.42 -8.96 -8.83
C ASP A 389 -21.49 -8.35 -9.75
N ALA A 390 -21.75 -8.95 -10.91
CA ALA A 390 -22.84 -8.56 -11.80
C ALA A 390 -23.99 -9.59 -11.83
N ILE A 391 -25.15 -9.14 -12.34
CA ILE A 391 -26.34 -10.00 -12.52
C ILE A 391 -26.11 -10.98 -13.67
N ALA A 392 -26.17 -12.28 -13.39
CA ALA A 392 -26.19 -13.31 -14.42
C ALA A 392 -27.59 -13.44 -15.04
N ARG A 393 -27.75 -13.10 -16.31
CA ARG A 393 -29.04 -13.10 -17.00
C ARG A 393 -29.33 -14.43 -17.70
N SER A 394 -30.62 -14.82 -17.77
CA SER A 394 -31.10 -16.00 -18.52
C SER A 394 -30.37 -17.30 -18.14
N VAL A 395 -30.16 -17.51 -16.83
CA VAL A 395 -29.40 -18.66 -16.32
C VAL A 395 -30.15 -19.98 -16.55
N LYS A 396 -29.45 -20.94 -17.17
CA LYS A 396 -29.96 -22.26 -17.50
C LYS A 396 -29.04 -23.35 -16.95
N VAL A 397 -29.62 -24.28 -16.23
CA VAL A 397 -28.90 -25.45 -15.68
C VAL A 397 -29.36 -26.69 -16.43
N CYS A 398 -28.41 -27.48 -16.90
CA CYS A 398 -28.67 -28.70 -17.66
C CYS A 398 -27.94 -29.91 -17.08
N LEU A 399 -28.54 -31.08 -17.18
CA LEU A 399 -27.91 -32.37 -16.97
C LEU A 399 -27.74 -33.09 -18.32
N LYS A 400 -26.56 -33.66 -18.60
CA LYS A 400 -26.30 -34.40 -19.83
C LYS A 400 -25.76 -35.80 -19.52
N LEU A 401 -26.33 -36.82 -20.17
CA LEU A 401 -25.81 -38.19 -20.19
C LEU A 401 -24.74 -38.28 -21.28
N LYS A 402 -23.48 -38.11 -20.93
CA LYS A 402 -22.34 -37.91 -21.89
C LYS A 402 -22.06 -39.21 -22.68
N ALA A 403 -21.92 -40.34 -22.01
CA ALA A 403 -21.52 -41.59 -22.64
C ALA A 403 -22.74 -42.38 -23.24
N LYS A 404 -22.53 -43.07 -24.36
CA LYS A 404 -23.53 -43.96 -24.99
C LYS A 404 -24.09 -45.00 -23.98
N LYS A 405 -23.25 -45.56 -23.12
CA LYS A 405 -23.64 -46.48 -22.02
C LYS A 405 -24.55 -45.79 -20.98
N SER A 406 -24.32 -44.52 -20.65
CA SER A 406 -25.21 -43.79 -19.72
C SER A 406 -26.60 -43.55 -20.31
N ARG A 407 -26.70 -43.23 -21.60
CA ARG A 407 -27.96 -43.05 -22.32
C ARG A 407 -28.74 -44.36 -22.46
N LYS A 408 -28.06 -45.50 -22.59
CA LYS A 408 -28.70 -46.81 -22.61
C LYS A 408 -29.27 -47.21 -21.24
N ALA A 409 -28.65 -46.79 -20.13
CA ALA A 409 -28.96 -47.16 -18.76
C ALA A 409 -29.90 -46.18 -18.01
N LEU A 410 -29.77 -44.89 -18.30
CA LEU A 410 -30.50 -43.83 -17.59
C LEU A 410 -31.38 -43.04 -18.57
N LYS A 411 -32.49 -42.49 -18.05
CA LYS A 411 -33.31 -41.49 -18.76
C LYS A 411 -33.77 -40.39 -17.83
N PHE A 412 -33.97 -39.19 -18.35
CA PHE A 412 -34.61 -38.10 -17.60
C PHE A 412 -36.10 -38.37 -17.51
N LYS A 413 -36.68 -38.08 -16.35
CA LYS A 413 -38.12 -37.92 -16.14
C LYS A 413 -38.45 -36.44 -16.07
N GLY A 414 -38.82 -35.88 -17.21
CA GLY A 414 -39.01 -34.44 -17.42
C GLY A 414 -37.81 -33.78 -18.10
N LYS A 415 -37.77 -32.44 -18.09
CA LYS A 415 -36.74 -31.64 -18.80
C LYS A 415 -35.35 -31.88 -18.22
N SER A 416 -34.37 -32.08 -19.09
CA SER A 416 -32.95 -32.20 -18.74
C SER A 416 -32.27 -30.83 -18.51
N CYS A 417 -32.92 -29.76 -18.94
CA CYS A 417 -32.53 -28.39 -18.69
C CYS A 417 -33.65 -27.64 -17.98
N LYS A 418 -33.25 -26.71 -17.09
CA LYS A 418 -34.19 -25.81 -16.40
C LYS A 418 -33.64 -24.39 -16.43
N SER A 419 -34.46 -23.43 -16.82
CA SER A 419 -34.20 -22.03 -16.60
C SER A 419 -34.43 -21.71 -15.12
N VAL A 420 -33.60 -20.87 -14.55
CA VAL A 420 -33.71 -20.40 -13.16
C VAL A 420 -33.86 -18.87 -13.10
N GLY A 421 -33.97 -18.21 -14.26
CA GLY A 421 -34.10 -16.76 -14.35
C GLY A 421 -32.76 -16.04 -14.22
N SER A 422 -32.82 -14.78 -13.85
CA SER A 422 -31.64 -14.01 -13.49
C SER A 422 -31.17 -14.36 -12.07
N MET A 423 -29.89 -14.16 -11.83
CA MET A 423 -29.27 -14.38 -10.51
C MET A 423 -28.40 -13.16 -10.15
N ASP A 424 -28.78 -12.49 -9.08
CA ASP A 424 -27.99 -11.41 -8.49
C ASP A 424 -26.65 -11.91 -7.97
N PRO A 425 -25.67 -11.03 -7.71
CA PRO A 425 -24.45 -11.36 -6.99
C PRO A 425 -24.74 -12.18 -5.72
N ALA A 426 -23.90 -13.12 -5.40
CA ALA A 426 -24.02 -14.06 -4.27
C ALA A 426 -25.30 -14.92 -4.24
N ALA A 427 -26.22 -14.75 -5.18
CA ALA A 427 -27.46 -15.51 -5.22
C ALA A 427 -27.23 -17.00 -5.49
N ARG A 428 -28.01 -17.83 -4.82
CA ARG A 428 -28.05 -19.29 -5.01
C ARG A 428 -29.37 -19.76 -5.58
N ARG A 429 -29.33 -20.71 -6.51
CA ARG A 429 -30.51 -21.42 -7.03
C ARG A 429 -30.30 -22.93 -6.94
N LYS A 430 -31.37 -23.68 -6.74
CA LYS A 430 -31.30 -25.13 -6.44
C LYS A 430 -32.27 -25.95 -7.33
N PRO A 431 -32.13 -25.94 -8.68
CA PRO A 431 -33.00 -26.74 -9.54
C PRO A 431 -32.86 -28.23 -9.25
N VAL A 432 -34.00 -28.94 -9.33
CA VAL A 432 -34.09 -30.38 -9.08
C VAL A 432 -34.42 -31.11 -10.35
N PHE A 433 -33.67 -32.14 -10.66
CA PHE A 433 -33.85 -33.02 -11.82
C PHE A 433 -34.28 -34.42 -11.37
N LYS A 434 -35.06 -35.09 -12.20
CA LYS A 434 -35.46 -36.49 -11.96
C LYS A 434 -34.77 -37.39 -13.01
N VAL A 435 -33.99 -38.37 -12.54
CA VAL A 435 -33.28 -39.34 -13.39
C VAL A 435 -33.74 -40.75 -13.01
N MET A 436 -34.15 -41.54 -14.01
CA MET A 436 -34.62 -42.91 -13.82
C MET A 436 -33.58 -43.89 -14.38
N ALA A 437 -33.29 -44.96 -13.63
CA ALA A 437 -32.64 -46.14 -14.16
C ALA A 437 -33.58 -47.00 -14.94
N LYS A 438 -33.26 -47.34 -16.21
CA LYS A 438 -34.07 -48.22 -17.03
C LYS A 438 -34.10 -49.62 -16.44
N LYS A 439 -35.19 -50.41 -16.67
CA LYS A 439 -35.32 -51.79 -16.15
C LYS A 439 -34.15 -52.70 -16.56
N LYS A 440 -33.68 -52.57 -17.82
CA LYS A 440 -32.55 -53.37 -18.38
C LYS A 440 -31.14 -52.73 -18.16
N ALA A 441 -31.00 -51.74 -17.28
CA ALA A 441 -29.74 -51.09 -17.02
C ALA A 441 -28.73 -52.05 -16.36
N LYS A 442 -27.46 -52.00 -16.79
CA LYS A 442 -26.38 -52.76 -16.13
C LYS A 442 -26.10 -52.17 -14.72
N LYS A 443 -25.75 -53.05 -13.77
CA LYS A 443 -25.40 -52.67 -12.38
C LYS A 443 -24.01 -52.10 -12.34
N GLN A 444 -23.86 -50.78 -12.58
CA GLN A 444 -22.60 -50.02 -12.56
C GLN A 444 -22.80 -48.54 -12.32
N ALA A 445 -21.74 -47.79 -12.21
CA ALA A 445 -21.76 -46.35 -12.10
C ALA A 445 -21.82 -45.68 -13.49
N PHE A 446 -22.68 -44.68 -13.61
CA PHE A 446 -22.84 -43.87 -14.82
C PHE A 446 -22.58 -42.41 -14.54
N THR A 447 -21.79 -41.76 -15.42
CA THR A 447 -21.45 -40.34 -15.30
C THR A 447 -22.53 -39.46 -15.92
N ILE A 448 -22.97 -38.48 -15.17
CA ILE A 448 -23.82 -37.39 -15.59
C ILE A 448 -23.00 -36.11 -15.47
N VAL A 449 -23.13 -35.21 -16.43
CA VAL A 449 -22.49 -33.90 -16.37
C VAL A 449 -23.56 -32.85 -16.11
N SER A 450 -23.41 -32.09 -15.05
CA SER A 450 -24.13 -30.84 -14.82
C SER A 450 -23.43 -29.70 -15.51
N SER A 451 -24.21 -28.81 -16.09
CA SER A 451 -23.68 -27.56 -16.63
C SER A 451 -24.59 -26.39 -16.26
N VAL A 452 -24.01 -25.24 -16.05
CA VAL A 452 -24.71 -23.97 -15.89
C VAL A 452 -24.18 -23.00 -16.95
N GLN A 453 -25.05 -22.21 -17.52
CA GLN A 453 -24.73 -21.20 -18.53
C GLN A 453 -25.71 -20.03 -18.40
N ALA A 454 -25.23 -18.83 -18.68
CA ALA A 454 -26.03 -17.62 -18.84
C ALA A 454 -25.64 -16.91 -20.16
N THR A 455 -26.42 -15.92 -20.55
CA THR A 455 -26.11 -15.09 -21.70
C THR A 455 -24.78 -14.39 -21.50
N GLY A 456 -23.87 -14.45 -22.50
CA GLY A 456 -22.55 -13.82 -22.46
C GLY A 456 -21.50 -14.50 -21.58
N LEU A 457 -21.86 -15.56 -20.84
CA LEU A 457 -20.92 -16.19 -19.91
C LEU A 457 -20.41 -17.54 -20.40
N SER A 458 -19.19 -17.86 -20.04
CA SER A 458 -18.60 -19.17 -20.22
C SER A 458 -19.37 -20.23 -19.47
N LYS A 459 -19.49 -21.42 -20.09
CA LYS A 459 -20.24 -22.55 -19.52
C LYS A 459 -19.45 -23.26 -18.43
N ALA A 460 -19.93 -23.22 -17.20
CA ALA A 460 -19.37 -24.03 -16.11
C ALA A 460 -19.95 -25.46 -16.13
N THR A 461 -19.10 -26.46 -15.90
CA THR A 461 -19.49 -27.88 -15.90
C THR A 461 -18.93 -28.63 -14.70
N ARG A 462 -19.73 -29.58 -14.16
CA ARG A 462 -19.30 -30.46 -13.06
C ARG A 462 -19.82 -31.88 -13.28
N PRO A 463 -18.95 -32.90 -13.45
CA PRO A 463 -19.38 -34.29 -13.54
C PRO A 463 -19.70 -34.88 -12.17
N PHE A 464 -20.63 -35.85 -12.15
CA PHE A 464 -20.93 -36.66 -10.97
C PHE A 464 -21.40 -38.07 -11.38
N LYS A 465 -21.36 -39.03 -10.44
CA LYS A 465 -21.67 -40.43 -10.72
C LYS A 465 -22.95 -40.86 -10.03
N VAL A 466 -23.80 -41.65 -10.75
CA VAL A 466 -24.96 -42.33 -10.22
C VAL A 466 -24.74 -43.85 -10.42
N LYS A 467 -24.82 -44.64 -9.34
CA LYS A 467 -24.65 -46.11 -9.38
C LYS A 467 -26.01 -46.77 -9.50
N VAL A 468 -26.22 -47.60 -10.54
CA VAL A 468 -27.40 -48.48 -10.65
C VAL A 468 -27.13 -49.80 -9.91
N LYS A 469 -28.12 -50.22 -9.08
CA LYS A 469 -28.10 -51.50 -8.33
C LYS A 469 -29.10 -52.49 -8.95
#